data_9f49bc338d9996de1ef2d141c245061b
#
_entry.id   9f49bc338d9996de1ef2d141c245061b
#
_cell.length_a   1.000
_cell.length_b   1.000
_cell.length_c   1.000
_cell.angle_alpha   90.00
_cell.angle_beta   90.00
_cell.angle_gamma   90.00
#
_symmetry.space_group_name_H-M   'P 1'
#
loop_
_entity.id
_entity.type
_entity.pdbx_description
1 polymer ?
#
loop_
_entity_poly.entity_id
_entity_poly.type
_entity_poly.pdbx_seq_one_letter_code
_entity_poly.pdbx_strand_id
1 'polypeptide(L)'
;MSEQKILEMPLADLDPEVAEAIELERKRQQNTLEMIASENFVPRAVLESQGSVLTNKYAEGYPGRRYYGGCEFVDIVESLAISRVKELFGAEHANVQPHSGAQANNAVMHALLNPGDTIMGLSLAHGGHLTHGMKLNVSGKLYNVVAYSVDENGRVDMEQVRELALAERPKLIIAGWSAYPRQLDFAAFRAIADEIGAYLWVDMAHFAGLVAAGLHPNPVPHAHVVSSTVHKTLGGPRSGFILCTEELKKKIDSAVFPCQQGGPLMHVIAAKATAFKVAASDAFKDRQKRTVEGAQILANRLLQQDVKDAGVSIASGGTDVHLVLVDLRNHALNGKEAEDLLHDAGITVNRNAVPNDPRPPMVTSGLRIGTPALATRGFDAEGFTEVADIIASVLLPNPDIAALRARVEALCAKYPLYQGSENW
;
A
#
# COMPACT_ATOMS: atom_id res chain seq x y z
N MET A 1 -4.63 -43.24 -6.84
CA MET A 1 -3.38 -42.64 -6.35
C MET A 1 -3.36 -42.79 -4.85
N SER A 2 -2.24 -43.17 -4.20
CA SER A 2 -2.20 -43.25 -2.74
C SER A 2 -2.09 -41.83 -2.12
N GLU A 3 -2.61 -41.64 -0.92
CA GLU A 3 -2.53 -40.38 -0.18
C GLU A 3 -1.09 -39.90 0.00
N GLN A 4 -0.16 -40.82 0.32
CA GLN A 4 1.25 -40.49 0.45
C GLN A 4 1.88 -39.96 -0.85
N LYS A 5 1.45 -40.48 -2.00
CA LYS A 5 1.91 -39.99 -3.32
C LYS A 5 1.41 -38.56 -3.58
N ILE A 6 0.19 -38.23 -3.12
CA ILE A 6 -0.38 -36.88 -3.23
C ILE A 6 0.43 -35.87 -2.40
N LEU A 7 0.83 -36.25 -1.16
CA LEU A 7 1.59 -35.38 -0.26
C LEU A 7 2.96 -34.96 -0.79
N GLU A 8 3.56 -35.77 -1.67
CA GLU A 8 4.91 -35.55 -2.23
C GLU A 8 4.90 -34.99 -3.66
N MET A 9 3.70 -34.88 -4.26
CA MET A 9 3.55 -34.49 -5.66
C MET A 9 3.79 -32.99 -5.86
N PRO A 10 4.65 -32.59 -6.80
CA PRO A 10 4.78 -31.20 -7.19
C PRO A 10 3.47 -30.62 -7.72
N LEU A 11 3.29 -29.28 -7.59
CA LEU A 11 2.09 -28.60 -8.06
C LEU A 11 1.80 -28.89 -9.54
N ALA A 12 2.82 -28.84 -10.39
CA ALA A 12 2.66 -29.05 -11.83
C ALA A 12 2.13 -30.45 -12.19
N ASP A 13 2.38 -31.45 -11.34
CA ASP A 13 1.91 -32.82 -11.56
C ASP A 13 0.53 -33.05 -10.92
N LEU A 14 0.23 -32.33 -9.82
CA LEU A 14 -1.04 -32.45 -9.09
C LEU A 14 -2.13 -31.60 -9.71
N ASP A 15 -1.83 -30.36 -10.02
CA ASP A 15 -2.75 -29.36 -10.56
C ASP A 15 -2.06 -28.50 -11.64
N PRO A 16 -1.95 -29.02 -12.86
CA PRO A 16 -1.30 -28.33 -13.95
C PRO A 16 -1.98 -27.02 -14.37
N GLU A 17 -3.30 -26.90 -14.15
CA GLU A 17 -4.06 -25.67 -14.48
C GLU A 17 -3.65 -24.51 -13.57
N VAL A 18 -3.50 -24.75 -12.27
CA VAL A 18 -3.00 -23.73 -11.32
C VAL A 18 -1.53 -23.43 -11.60
N ALA A 19 -0.71 -24.44 -11.88
CA ALA A 19 0.70 -24.26 -12.21
C ALA A 19 0.87 -23.38 -13.46
N GLU A 20 0.09 -23.64 -14.52
CA GLU A 20 0.08 -22.83 -15.74
C GLU A 20 -0.34 -21.37 -15.47
N ALA A 21 -1.40 -21.15 -14.67
CA ALA A 21 -1.86 -19.81 -14.32
C ALA A 21 -0.79 -19.00 -13.57
N ILE A 22 -0.05 -19.64 -12.64
CA ILE A 22 1.08 -19.02 -11.93
C ILE A 22 2.20 -18.66 -12.91
N GLU A 23 2.51 -19.53 -13.84
CA GLU A 23 3.55 -19.31 -14.85
C GLU A 23 3.17 -18.18 -15.82
N LEU A 24 1.90 -18.08 -16.23
CA LEU A 24 1.40 -16.98 -17.05
C LEU A 24 1.50 -15.64 -16.30
N GLU A 25 1.14 -15.60 -15.02
CA GLU A 25 1.29 -14.39 -14.20
C GLU A 25 2.76 -14.01 -14.01
N ARG A 26 3.65 -14.97 -13.79
CA ARG A 26 5.10 -14.73 -13.73
C ARG A 26 5.62 -14.08 -15.02
N LYS A 27 5.20 -14.60 -16.18
CA LYS A 27 5.54 -14.02 -17.49
C LYS A 27 4.97 -12.63 -17.68
N ARG A 28 3.72 -12.40 -17.24
CA ARG A 28 3.11 -11.06 -17.28
C ARG A 28 3.96 -10.07 -16.49
N GLN A 29 4.31 -10.39 -15.25
CA GLN A 29 5.16 -9.53 -14.41
C GLN A 29 6.54 -9.26 -15.02
N GLN A 30 7.14 -10.23 -15.69
CA GLN A 30 8.43 -10.06 -16.36
C GLN A 30 8.35 -9.16 -17.59
N ASN A 31 7.27 -9.23 -18.35
CA ASN A 31 7.12 -8.61 -19.69
C ASN A 31 6.31 -7.32 -19.70
N THR A 32 5.84 -6.84 -18.54
CA THR A 32 5.12 -5.57 -18.39
C THR A 32 5.76 -4.73 -17.29
N LEU A 33 5.46 -3.42 -17.30
CA LEU A 33 5.89 -2.49 -16.26
C LEU A 33 4.73 -2.27 -15.27
N GLU A 34 4.91 -2.77 -14.05
CA GLU A 34 3.93 -2.63 -12.98
C GLU A 34 4.07 -1.26 -12.31
N MET A 35 3.04 -0.42 -12.44
CA MET A 35 3.02 0.92 -11.88
C MET A 35 1.74 1.23 -11.09
N ILE A 36 1.03 0.20 -10.64
CA ILE A 36 -0.01 0.36 -9.62
C ILE A 36 0.67 0.73 -8.30
N ALA A 37 0.31 1.89 -7.74
CA ALA A 37 0.99 2.47 -6.57
C ALA A 37 0.93 1.61 -5.30
N SER A 38 -0.01 0.66 -5.23
CA SER A 38 -0.20 -0.28 -4.11
C SER A 38 0.40 -1.66 -4.35
N GLU A 39 1.16 -1.87 -5.44
CA GLU A 39 1.79 -3.14 -5.78
C GLU A 39 3.32 -3.05 -5.73
N ASN A 40 3.96 -4.19 -5.51
CA ASN A 40 5.40 -4.32 -5.46
C ASN A 40 5.82 -5.78 -5.69
N PHE A 41 7.08 -6.00 -5.98
CA PHE A 41 7.68 -7.32 -6.09
C PHE A 41 8.37 -7.71 -4.79
N VAL A 42 8.19 -8.96 -4.37
CA VAL A 42 8.79 -9.47 -3.13
C VAL A 42 10.10 -10.23 -3.43
N PRO A 43 11.09 -10.19 -2.53
CA PRO A 43 12.28 -11.04 -2.65
C PRO A 43 11.93 -12.54 -2.58
N ARG A 44 12.74 -13.39 -3.24
CA ARG A 44 12.61 -14.84 -3.19
C ARG A 44 12.46 -15.39 -1.76
N ALA A 45 13.26 -14.90 -0.80
CA ALA A 45 13.19 -15.31 0.59
C ALA A 45 11.82 -15.06 1.25
N VAL A 46 11.06 -14.06 0.78
CA VAL A 46 9.69 -13.81 1.24
C VAL A 46 8.73 -14.86 0.68
N LEU A 47 8.89 -15.23 -0.61
CA LEU A 47 8.09 -16.30 -1.23
C LEU A 47 8.37 -17.66 -0.57
N GLU A 48 9.64 -18.00 -0.32
CA GLU A 48 10.04 -19.22 0.38
C GLU A 48 9.47 -19.28 1.81
N SER A 49 9.50 -18.17 2.55
CA SER A 49 8.92 -18.11 3.89
C SER A 49 7.41 -18.35 3.85
N GLN A 50 6.72 -17.79 2.87
CA GLN A 50 5.27 -17.90 2.70
C GLN A 50 4.84 -19.30 2.25
N GLY A 51 5.64 -19.98 1.42
CA GLY A 51 5.41 -21.36 0.99
C GLY A 51 5.92 -22.43 1.97
N SER A 52 6.24 -22.08 3.22
CA SER A 52 6.83 -22.99 4.19
C SER A 52 5.80 -23.86 4.94
N VAL A 53 6.29 -24.90 5.61
CA VAL A 53 5.50 -25.82 6.46
C VAL A 53 4.82 -25.14 7.65
N LEU A 54 5.15 -23.88 7.93
CA LEU A 54 4.47 -23.09 8.98
C LEU A 54 2.97 -22.89 8.71
N THR A 55 2.52 -23.07 7.45
CA THR A 55 1.10 -23.09 7.10
C THR A 55 0.31 -24.17 7.84
N ASN A 56 0.96 -25.25 8.26
CA ASN A 56 0.31 -26.38 8.94
C ASN A 56 0.00 -26.10 10.42
N LYS A 57 0.60 -25.04 11.02
CA LYS A 57 0.56 -24.84 12.47
C LYS A 57 -0.57 -23.91 12.90
N TYR A 58 -1.46 -24.42 13.74
CA TYR A 58 -2.50 -23.64 14.42
C TYR A 58 -1.94 -22.98 15.68
N ALA A 59 -2.00 -21.64 15.81
CA ALA A 59 -1.27 -20.89 16.84
C ALA A 59 -2.13 -19.76 17.47
N GLU A 60 -3.40 -20.02 17.80
CA GLU A 60 -4.25 -19.05 18.51
C GLU A 60 -3.58 -18.56 19.82
N GLY A 61 -3.77 -17.29 20.10
CA GLY A 61 -3.08 -16.59 21.17
C GLY A 61 -1.86 -15.81 20.66
N TYR A 62 -0.89 -15.60 21.54
CA TYR A 62 0.32 -14.81 21.30
C TYR A 62 1.57 -15.56 21.76
N PRO A 63 2.79 -15.18 21.37
CA PRO A 63 4.01 -15.83 21.81
C PRO A 63 4.07 -16.03 23.33
N GLY A 64 4.37 -17.25 23.77
CA GLY A 64 4.39 -17.66 25.18
C GLY A 64 3.00 -17.82 25.84
N ARG A 65 1.90 -17.53 25.12
CA ARG A 65 0.53 -17.61 25.62
C ARG A 65 -0.40 -18.18 24.53
N ARG A 66 -0.08 -19.37 24.03
CA ARG A 66 -0.88 -20.07 23.02
C ARG A 66 -1.93 -20.98 23.65
N TYR A 67 -3.00 -21.18 22.91
CA TYR A 67 -4.04 -22.16 23.29
C TYR A 67 -3.67 -23.59 22.89
N TYR A 68 -2.66 -23.77 22.01
CA TYR A 68 -2.25 -25.06 21.44
C TYR A 68 -0.78 -25.37 21.77
N GLY A 69 -0.46 -26.66 21.89
CA GLY A 69 0.92 -27.12 22.03
C GLY A 69 1.70 -27.06 20.70
N GLY A 70 3.01 -27.26 20.76
CA GLY A 70 3.90 -27.32 19.58
C GLY A 70 4.13 -25.95 18.92
N CYS A 71 4.07 -24.86 19.68
CA CYS A 71 4.21 -23.51 19.18
C CYS A 71 5.61 -22.89 19.41
N GLU A 72 6.57 -23.65 19.91
CA GLU A 72 7.92 -23.17 20.26
C GLU A 72 8.64 -22.50 19.09
N PHE A 73 8.49 -22.98 17.85
CA PHE A 73 9.16 -22.42 16.69
C PHE A 73 8.36 -21.27 16.05
N VAL A 74 7.05 -21.34 16.04
CA VAL A 74 6.21 -20.22 15.55
C VAL A 74 6.28 -19.03 16.52
N ASP A 75 6.50 -19.25 17.81
CA ASP A 75 6.75 -18.19 18.80
C ASP A 75 8.04 -17.43 18.48
N ILE A 76 9.10 -18.12 18.04
CA ILE A 76 10.33 -17.49 17.57
C ILE A 76 10.04 -16.58 16.37
N VAL A 77 9.30 -17.10 15.40
CA VAL A 77 8.99 -16.37 14.15
C VAL A 77 8.16 -15.12 14.43
N GLU A 78 7.10 -15.23 15.23
CA GLU A 78 6.26 -14.09 15.57
C GLU A 78 7.00 -13.06 16.42
N SER A 79 7.80 -13.51 17.38
CA SER A 79 8.64 -12.62 18.21
C SER A 79 9.66 -11.86 17.36
N LEU A 80 10.26 -12.49 16.34
CA LEU A 80 11.14 -11.83 15.38
C LEU A 80 10.40 -10.78 14.55
N ALA A 81 9.18 -11.07 14.09
CA ALA A 81 8.37 -10.11 13.34
C ALA A 81 8.03 -8.90 14.22
N ILE A 82 7.60 -9.12 15.47
CA ILE A 82 7.27 -8.06 16.43
C ILE A 82 8.51 -7.19 16.73
N SER A 83 9.64 -7.81 17.08
CA SER A 83 10.85 -7.04 17.42
C SER A 83 11.35 -6.20 16.25
N ARG A 84 11.41 -6.78 15.05
CA ARG A 84 11.90 -6.10 13.86
C ARG A 84 11.02 -4.92 13.44
N VAL A 85 9.68 -5.07 13.47
CA VAL A 85 8.79 -3.97 13.11
C VAL A 85 8.79 -2.87 14.17
N LYS A 86 8.91 -3.21 15.45
CA LYS A 86 9.09 -2.22 16.52
C LYS A 86 10.37 -1.41 16.34
N GLU A 87 11.49 -2.07 16.08
CA GLU A 87 12.78 -1.43 15.83
C GLU A 87 12.73 -0.55 14.57
N LEU A 88 12.13 -1.06 13.48
CA LEU A 88 12.06 -0.36 12.20
C LEU A 88 11.34 1.00 12.28
N PHE A 89 10.30 1.10 13.11
CA PHE A 89 9.48 2.30 13.23
C PHE A 89 9.60 3.03 14.57
N GLY A 90 10.32 2.48 15.53
CA GLY A 90 10.45 3.05 16.88
C GLY A 90 9.17 2.92 17.72
N ALA A 91 8.42 1.83 17.57
CA ALA A 91 7.15 1.63 18.25
C ALA A 91 7.31 0.95 19.64
N GLU A 92 6.42 1.28 20.56
CA GLU A 92 6.37 0.66 21.89
C GLU A 92 5.79 -0.76 21.85
N HIS A 93 4.72 -0.96 21.06
CA HIS A 93 4.07 -2.25 20.86
C HIS A 93 3.73 -2.50 19.39
N ALA A 94 3.71 -3.76 18.99
CA ALA A 94 3.30 -4.19 17.65
C ALA A 94 2.46 -5.47 17.71
N ASN A 95 1.40 -5.51 16.91
CA ASN A 95 0.64 -6.71 16.59
C ASN A 95 0.82 -7.04 15.11
N VAL A 96 1.39 -8.23 14.83
CA VAL A 96 1.72 -8.66 13.46
C VAL A 96 0.74 -9.72 12.91
N GLN A 97 -0.33 -10.02 13.64
CA GLN A 97 -1.31 -11.05 13.24
C GLN A 97 -2.35 -10.60 12.21
N PRO A 98 -2.68 -9.31 11.98
CA PRO A 98 -3.67 -8.94 10.97
C PRO A 98 -3.39 -9.57 9.61
N HIS A 99 -4.40 -10.25 9.02
CA HIS A 99 -4.29 -10.91 7.72
C HIS A 99 -4.23 -9.92 6.56
N SER A 100 -4.75 -8.71 6.75
CA SER A 100 -4.73 -7.62 5.77
C SER A 100 -4.72 -6.25 6.44
N GLY A 101 -4.43 -5.19 5.67
CA GLY A 101 -4.59 -3.81 6.15
C GLY A 101 -6.04 -3.49 6.56
N ALA A 102 -7.03 -4.00 5.82
CA ALA A 102 -8.44 -3.79 6.16
C ALA A 102 -8.80 -4.42 7.52
N GLN A 103 -8.27 -5.61 7.84
CA GLN A 103 -8.46 -6.24 9.16
C GLN A 103 -7.70 -5.51 10.26
N ALA A 104 -6.49 -5.02 9.99
CA ALA A 104 -5.77 -4.15 10.92
C ALA A 104 -6.58 -2.89 11.24
N ASN A 105 -7.13 -2.23 10.22
CA ASN A 105 -7.95 -1.03 10.37
C ASN A 105 -9.24 -1.31 11.16
N ASN A 106 -9.92 -2.42 10.88
CA ASN A 106 -11.10 -2.82 11.63
C ASN A 106 -10.76 -3.14 13.10
N ALA A 107 -9.62 -3.77 13.37
CA ALA A 107 -9.17 -4.03 14.73
C ALA A 107 -8.88 -2.76 15.51
N VAL A 108 -8.26 -1.75 14.88
CA VAL A 108 -8.04 -0.42 15.48
C VAL A 108 -9.38 0.23 15.87
N MET A 109 -10.34 0.26 14.97
CA MET A 109 -11.67 0.84 15.26
C MET A 109 -12.39 0.07 16.37
N HIS A 110 -12.35 -1.26 16.33
CA HIS A 110 -12.95 -2.10 17.38
C HIS A 110 -12.31 -1.92 18.76
N ALA A 111 -10.99 -1.68 18.80
CA ALA A 111 -10.27 -1.45 20.04
C ALA A 111 -10.62 -0.10 20.70
N LEU A 112 -10.95 0.91 19.90
CA LEU A 112 -11.04 2.30 20.35
C LEU A 112 -12.47 2.86 20.38
N LEU A 113 -13.41 2.23 19.66
CA LEU A 113 -14.73 2.77 19.38
C LEU A 113 -15.86 1.79 19.72
N ASN A 114 -17.04 2.34 19.96
CA ASN A 114 -18.29 1.61 19.96
C ASN A 114 -19.09 1.92 18.67
N PRO A 115 -19.96 1.00 18.20
CA PRO A 115 -20.88 1.29 17.11
C PRO A 115 -21.65 2.60 17.36
N GLY A 116 -21.73 3.45 16.33
CA GLY A 116 -22.37 4.76 16.41
C GLY A 116 -21.45 5.92 16.84
N ASP A 117 -20.21 5.64 17.25
CA ASP A 117 -19.24 6.69 17.50
C ASP A 117 -18.86 7.42 16.20
N THR A 118 -18.44 8.67 16.30
CA THR A 118 -18.04 9.47 15.15
C THR A 118 -16.55 9.30 14.87
N ILE A 119 -16.23 9.07 13.60
CA ILE A 119 -14.86 9.02 13.04
C ILE A 119 -14.68 10.14 12.02
N MET A 120 -13.47 10.66 11.91
CA MET A 120 -13.14 11.68 10.90
C MET A 120 -11.93 11.20 10.07
N GLY A 121 -12.06 11.22 8.73
CA GLY A 121 -10.98 10.78 7.82
C GLY A 121 -11.00 11.55 6.50
N LEU A 122 -9.95 11.36 5.68
CA LEU A 122 -9.89 11.96 4.35
C LEU A 122 -10.98 11.37 3.46
N SER A 123 -11.72 12.23 2.75
CA SER A 123 -12.74 11.84 1.78
C SER A 123 -12.20 10.85 0.76
N LEU A 124 -12.97 9.80 0.47
CA LEU A 124 -12.60 8.82 -0.57
C LEU A 124 -12.38 9.49 -1.94
N ALA A 125 -13.21 10.47 -2.28
CA ALA A 125 -13.09 11.25 -3.51
C ALA A 125 -11.82 12.10 -3.58
N HIS A 126 -11.19 12.37 -2.44
CA HIS A 126 -9.97 13.17 -2.32
C HIS A 126 -8.74 12.33 -1.93
N GLY A 127 -8.80 11.03 -2.13
CA GLY A 127 -7.69 10.11 -1.94
C GLY A 127 -7.68 9.31 -0.64
N GLY A 128 -8.76 9.36 0.16
CA GLY A 128 -8.93 8.50 1.33
C GLY A 128 -9.01 7.01 0.99
N HIS A 129 -8.93 6.15 2.00
CA HIS A 129 -9.09 4.71 1.83
C HIS A 129 -10.52 4.27 2.14
N LEU A 130 -10.99 3.20 1.47
CA LEU A 130 -12.35 2.69 1.67
C LEU A 130 -12.67 2.32 3.13
N THR A 131 -11.67 1.86 3.89
CA THR A 131 -11.82 1.52 5.32
C THR A 131 -11.87 2.76 6.24
N HIS A 132 -11.76 3.97 5.71
CA HIS A 132 -11.84 5.22 6.47
C HIS A 132 -13.26 5.83 6.47
N GLY A 133 -14.30 5.00 6.28
CA GLY A 133 -15.69 5.45 6.38
C GLY A 133 -16.51 5.36 5.09
N MET A 134 -16.06 4.65 4.05
CA MET A 134 -16.88 4.44 2.86
C MET A 134 -18.18 3.70 3.22
N LYS A 135 -19.33 4.20 2.76
CA LYS A 135 -20.68 3.75 3.16
C LYS A 135 -20.92 2.22 3.08
N LEU A 136 -20.35 1.55 2.07
CA LEU A 136 -20.49 0.10 1.91
C LEU A 136 -19.48 -0.71 2.74
N ASN A 137 -18.43 -0.06 3.25
CA ASN A 137 -17.45 -0.68 4.12
C ASN A 137 -17.99 -0.81 5.55
N VAL A 138 -17.43 -1.76 6.33
CA VAL A 138 -17.77 -1.94 7.75
C VAL A 138 -17.64 -0.64 8.53
N SER A 139 -16.61 0.18 8.24
CA SER A 139 -16.41 1.48 8.88
C SER A 139 -17.58 2.45 8.64
N GLY A 140 -18.07 2.54 7.42
CA GLY A 140 -19.20 3.40 7.08
C GLY A 140 -20.56 2.85 7.52
N LYS A 141 -20.65 1.56 7.85
CA LYS A 141 -21.87 0.91 8.37
C LYS A 141 -21.99 1.01 9.89
N LEU A 142 -20.87 1.00 10.61
CA LEU A 142 -20.86 0.96 12.08
C LEU A 142 -20.69 2.34 12.73
N TYR A 143 -20.08 3.30 12.03
CA TYR A 143 -19.67 4.58 12.60
C TYR A 143 -20.30 5.76 11.86
N ASN A 144 -20.50 6.87 12.57
CA ASN A 144 -20.82 8.16 11.95
C ASN A 144 -19.56 8.73 11.32
N VAL A 145 -19.62 9.09 10.04
CA VAL A 145 -18.44 9.48 9.27
C VAL A 145 -18.47 10.96 8.94
N VAL A 146 -17.44 11.67 9.36
CA VAL A 146 -17.11 13.03 8.95
C VAL A 146 -15.90 12.97 8.01
N ALA A 147 -15.98 13.64 6.87
CA ALA A 147 -14.89 13.63 5.90
C ALA A 147 -14.26 15.01 5.77
N TYR A 148 -12.94 15.11 5.98
CA TYR A 148 -12.20 16.28 5.56
C TYR A 148 -11.73 16.13 4.10
N SER A 149 -11.35 17.25 3.48
CA SER A 149 -11.06 17.34 2.06
C SER A 149 -9.69 17.94 1.80
N VAL A 150 -9.26 17.93 0.54
CA VAL A 150 -8.16 18.79 0.09
C VAL A 150 -8.71 20.14 -0.36
N ASP A 151 -7.87 21.17 -0.30
CA ASP A 151 -8.14 22.51 -0.82
C ASP A 151 -8.12 22.57 -2.36
N GLU A 152 -8.26 23.75 -2.92
CA GLU A 152 -8.20 24.01 -4.35
C GLU A 152 -6.83 23.65 -4.99
N ASN A 153 -5.77 23.66 -4.18
CA ASN A 153 -4.41 23.28 -4.58
C ASN A 153 -4.15 21.77 -4.43
N GLY A 154 -5.16 20.98 -4.06
CA GLY A 154 -5.04 19.54 -3.84
C GLY A 154 -4.26 19.15 -2.59
N ARG A 155 -4.23 20.00 -1.56
CA ARG A 155 -3.55 19.78 -0.28
C ARG A 155 -4.54 19.67 0.86
N VAL A 156 -4.25 18.84 1.86
CA VAL A 156 -5.06 18.78 3.09
C VAL A 156 -4.93 20.12 3.82
N ASP A 157 -6.09 20.76 4.07
CA ASP A 157 -6.21 22.00 4.81
C ASP A 157 -6.38 21.71 6.30
N MET A 158 -5.34 21.97 7.08
CA MET A 158 -5.33 21.68 8.51
C MET A 158 -6.28 22.59 9.31
N GLU A 159 -6.59 23.80 8.83
CA GLU A 159 -7.60 24.65 9.49
C GLU A 159 -9.02 24.06 9.30
N GLN A 160 -9.35 23.61 8.09
CA GLN A 160 -10.60 22.86 7.83
C GLN A 160 -10.69 21.61 8.72
N VAL A 161 -9.60 20.85 8.84
CA VAL A 161 -9.55 19.66 9.71
C VAL A 161 -9.87 20.03 11.14
N ARG A 162 -9.28 21.14 11.65
CA ARG A 162 -9.50 21.62 13.02
C ARG A 162 -10.95 22.11 13.24
N GLU A 163 -11.48 22.90 12.31
CA GLU A 163 -12.87 23.40 12.37
C GLU A 163 -13.87 22.24 12.41
N LEU A 164 -13.71 21.25 11.54
CA LEU A 164 -14.54 20.05 11.52
C LEU A 164 -14.41 19.25 12.81
N ALA A 165 -13.19 19.08 13.33
CA ALA A 165 -12.96 18.36 14.57
C ALA A 165 -13.64 19.03 15.77
N LEU A 166 -13.61 20.35 15.85
CA LEU A 166 -14.28 21.12 16.91
C LEU A 166 -15.81 21.05 16.80
N ALA A 167 -16.35 21.10 15.58
CA ALA A 167 -17.78 21.07 15.33
C ALA A 167 -18.38 19.68 15.58
N GLU A 168 -17.76 18.63 15.05
CA GLU A 168 -18.29 17.27 15.00
C GLU A 168 -17.82 16.38 16.16
N ARG A 169 -16.78 16.80 16.89
CA ARG A 169 -16.23 16.12 18.06
C ARG A 169 -16.01 14.61 17.83
N PRO A 170 -15.31 14.17 16.77
CA PRO A 170 -15.06 12.76 16.53
C PRO A 170 -14.26 12.14 17.68
N LYS A 171 -14.50 10.87 17.96
CA LYS A 171 -13.68 10.11 18.92
C LYS A 171 -12.37 9.62 18.33
N LEU A 172 -12.29 9.53 17.00
CA LEU A 172 -11.12 9.07 16.26
C LEU A 172 -10.91 9.94 15.04
N ILE A 173 -9.70 10.49 14.91
CA ILE A 173 -9.21 11.14 13.70
C ILE A 173 -8.30 10.19 12.96
N ILE A 174 -8.51 10.00 11.67
CA ILE A 174 -7.75 9.13 10.79
C ILE A 174 -6.91 10.00 9.86
N ALA A 175 -5.59 9.93 9.99
CA ALA A 175 -4.65 10.49 9.04
C ALA A 175 -4.04 9.36 8.20
N GLY A 176 -4.08 9.49 6.87
CA GLY A 176 -3.63 8.44 5.95
C GLY A 176 -4.46 8.45 4.67
N TRP A 177 -3.94 7.80 3.64
CA TRP A 177 -4.48 7.94 2.30
C TRP A 177 -4.16 6.75 1.38
N SER A 178 -4.87 6.68 0.24
CA SER A 178 -4.62 5.75 -0.87
C SER A 178 -4.13 6.44 -2.13
N ALA A 179 -4.51 7.71 -2.35
CA ALA A 179 -4.25 8.44 -3.57
C ALA A 179 -4.00 9.94 -3.29
N TYR A 180 -3.13 10.22 -2.33
CA TYR A 180 -2.72 11.59 -2.00
C TYR A 180 -1.20 11.72 -2.22
N PRO A 181 -0.75 12.65 -3.11
CA PRO A 181 0.65 12.69 -3.54
C PRO A 181 1.56 13.54 -2.65
N ARG A 182 1.11 13.95 -1.46
CA ARG A 182 1.86 14.82 -0.54
C ARG A 182 2.03 14.20 0.84
N GLN A 183 2.97 14.72 1.60
CA GLN A 183 3.14 14.38 3.01
C GLN A 183 2.07 15.01 3.87
N LEU A 184 1.80 14.42 5.04
CA LEU A 184 0.87 14.93 6.05
C LEU A 184 1.66 15.38 7.29
N ASP A 185 1.18 16.42 7.96
CA ASP A 185 1.72 16.89 9.23
C ASP A 185 1.05 16.15 10.41
N PHE A 186 1.67 15.06 10.84
CA PHE A 186 1.14 14.23 11.93
C PHE A 186 1.16 14.95 13.29
N ALA A 187 2.06 15.92 13.50
CA ALA A 187 2.10 16.71 14.71
C ALA A 187 0.89 17.65 14.79
N ALA A 188 0.51 18.29 13.67
CA ALA A 188 -0.69 19.11 13.59
C ALA A 188 -1.97 18.27 13.81
N PHE A 189 -2.07 17.08 13.19
CA PHE A 189 -3.18 16.15 13.45
C PHE A 189 -3.25 15.74 14.93
N ARG A 190 -2.11 15.51 15.57
CA ARG A 190 -2.05 15.16 16.99
C ARG A 190 -2.53 16.32 17.87
N ALA A 191 -2.11 17.53 17.60
CA ALA A 191 -2.54 18.70 18.35
C ALA A 191 -4.07 18.90 18.28
N ILE A 192 -4.66 18.70 17.09
CA ILE A 192 -6.12 18.77 16.91
C ILE A 192 -6.81 17.63 17.68
N ALA A 193 -6.29 16.41 17.63
CA ALA A 193 -6.85 15.28 18.37
C ALA A 193 -6.84 15.54 19.89
N ASP A 194 -5.72 16.06 20.42
CA ASP A 194 -5.58 16.39 21.85
C ASP A 194 -6.54 17.52 22.26
N GLU A 195 -6.76 18.54 21.41
CA GLU A 195 -7.68 19.67 21.67
C GLU A 195 -9.12 19.19 21.91
N ILE A 196 -9.54 18.12 21.25
CA ILE A 196 -10.91 17.59 21.37
C ILE A 196 -11.01 16.30 22.21
N GLY A 197 -9.88 15.77 22.69
CA GLY A 197 -9.83 14.51 23.44
C GLY A 197 -10.08 13.27 22.58
N ALA A 198 -9.73 13.30 21.30
CA ALA A 198 -9.87 12.19 20.36
C ALA A 198 -8.59 11.35 20.28
N TYR A 199 -8.73 10.10 19.81
CA TYR A 199 -7.58 9.32 19.36
C TYR A 199 -7.12 9.81 17.99
N LEU A 200 -5.79 9.81 17.77
CA LEU A 200 -5.18 9.89 16.43
C LEU A 200 -4.74 8.50 15.99
N TRP A 201 -5.30 8.03 14.87
CA TRP A 201 -4.85 6.84 14.17
C TRP A 201 -4.27 7.25 12.81
N VAL A 202 -3.07 6.74 12.49
CA VAL A 202 -2.44 6.92 11.18
C VAL A 202 -2.41 5.59 10.42
N ASP A 203 -3.03 5.56 9.24
CA ASP A 203 -2.88 4.48 8.28
C ASP A 203 -1.74 4.83 7.31
N MET A 204 -0.55 4.26 7.59
CA MET A 204 0.65 4.51 6.78
C MET A 204 0.86 3.47 5.66
N ALA A 205 -0.17 2.67 5.34
CA ALA A 205 -0.03 1.54 4.41
C ALA A 205 0.64 1.90 3.09
N HIS A 206 0.33 3.04 2.49
CA HIS A 206 0.93 3.48 1.25
C HIS A 206 2.39 3.91 1.38
N PHE A 207 2.76 4.58 2.45
CA PHE A 207 4.07 5.21 2.59
C PHE A 207 4.98 4.57 3.66
N ALA A 208 4.59 3.42 4.23
CA ALA A 208 5.36 2.75 5.28
C ALA A 208 6.82 2.45 4.89
N GLY A 209 7.07 2.10 3.62
CA GLY A 209 8.43 1.90 3.13
C GLY A 209 9.26 3.18 3.13
N LEU A 210 8.64 4.31 2.82
CA LEU A 210 9.29 5.63 2.85
C LEU A 210 9.60 6.05 4.29
N VAL A 211 8.68 5.77 5.24
CA VAL A 211 8.92 5.99 6.68
C VAL A 211 10.10 5.14 7.16
N ALA A 212 10.11 3.85 6.84
CA ALA A 212 11.20 2.93 7.21
C ALA A 212 12.57 3.37 6.66
N ALA A 213 12.58 4.04 5.50
CA ALA A 213 13.80 4.57 4.89
C ALA A 213 14.18 5.99 5.36
N GLY A 214 13.37 6.63 6.20
CA GLY A 214 13.58 8.01 6.66
C GLY A 214 13.29 9.08 5.61
N LEU A 215 12.48 8.76 4.58
CA LEU A 215 12.13 9.66 3.47
C LEU A 215 10.72 10.27 3.61
N HIS A 216 10.01 9.93 4.66
CA HIS A 216 8.69 10.46 5.01
C HIS A 216 8.63 10.65 6.52
N PRO A 217 7.93 11.68 7.03
CA PRO A 217 7.72 11.84 8.47
C PRO A 217 7.18 10.56 9.11
N ASN A 218 7.77 10.18 10.25
CA ASN A 218 7.33 9.01 11.01
C ASN A 218 6.08 9.35 11.85
N PRO A 219 4.93 8.68 11.65
CA PRO A 219 3.73 8.94 12.44
C PRO A 219 3.79 8.40 13.87
N VAL A 220 4.65 7.41 14.14
CA VAL A 220 4.65 6.68 15.43
C VAL A 220 4.82 7.59 16.65
N PRO A 221 5.70 8.63 16.65
CA PRO A 221 5.81 9.54 17.80
C PRO A 221 4.57 10.41 18.06
N HIS A 222 3.69 10.53 17.08
CA HIS A 222 2.52 11.42 17.15
C HIS A 222 1.20 10.67 17.32
N ALA A 223 1.07 9.48 16.72
CA ALA A 223 -0.17 8.73 16.72
C ALA A 223 -0.34 7.87 17.98
N HIS A 224 -1.57 7.67 18.43
CA HIS A 224 -1.90 6.67 19.44
C HIS A 224 -1.81 5.25 18.87
N VAL A 225 -2.23 5.10 17.60
CA VAL A 225 -2.17 3.85 16.85
C VAL A 225 -1.73 4.14 15.42
N VAL A 226 -0.92 3.26 14.87
CA VAL A 226 -0.52 3.26 13.45
C VAL A 226 -0.84 1.90 12.86
N SER A 227 -1.55 1.85 11.75
CA SER A 227 -1.76 0.63 10.97
C SER A 227 -1.01 0.68 9.65
N SER A 228 -0.72 -0.48 9.09
CA SER A 228 -0.10 -0.59 7.79
C SER A 228 -0.39 -1.92 7.11
N THR A 229 -0.17 -1.96 5.80
CA THR A 229 0.09 -3.17 5.03
C THR A 229 1.59 -3.43 4.93
N VAL A 230 1.98 -4.66 4.51
CA VAL A 230 3.40 -5.01 4.31
C VAL A 230 3.76 -5.03 2.82
N HIS A 231 2.78 -5.12 1.91
CA HIS A 231 2.98 -5.45 0.49
C HIS A 231 3.07 -4.27 -0.49
N LYS A 232 2.99 -3.01 -0.01
CA LYS A 232 3.08 -1.82 -0.87
C LYS A 232 4.53 -1.33 -0.95
N THR A 233 4.83 -0.13 -0.47
CA THR A 233 6.20 0.39 -0.46
C THR A 233 7.19 -0.45 0.36
N LEU A 234 6.72 -1.18 1.39
CA LEU A 234 7.56 -2.12 2.14
C LEU A 234 8.01 -3.33 1.31
N GLY A 235 7.23 -3.78 0.30
CA GLY A 235 7.60 -4.87 -0.60
C GLY A 235 7.69 -6.24 0.08
N GLY A 236 6.78 -6.51 1.01
CA GLY A 236 6.64 -7.80 1.70
C GLY A 236 5.35 -8.55 1.32
N PRO A 237 4.96 -9.58 2.08
CA PRO A 237 3.77 -10.39 1.79
C PRO A 237 2.48 -9.59 1.95
N ARG A 238 1.43 -9.96 1.22
CA ARG A 238 0.09 -9.39 1.38
C ARG A 238 -0.43 -9.68 2.78
N SER A 239 -0.50 -8.63 3.60
CA SER A 239 -0.86 -8.72 5.03
C SER A 239 -0.95 -7.33 5.65
N GLY A 240 -1.21 -7.26 6.97
CA GLY A 240 -1.21 -6.03 7.76
C GLY A 240 -0.47 -6.17 9.09
N PHE A 241 -0.26 -5.04 9.77
CA PHE A 241 0.21 -4.96 11.14
C PHE A 241 -0.30 -3.68 11.82
N ILE A 242 -0.22 -3.65 13.14
CA ILE A 242 -0.62 -2.50 13.96
C ILE A 242 0.52 -2.18 14.92
N LEU A 243 0.83 -0.89 15.04
CA LEU A 243 1.73 -0.34 16.06
C LEU A 243 0.90 0.54 16.99
N CYS A 244 1.21 0.54 18.28
CA CYS A 244 0.52 1.43 19.23
C CYS A 244 1.39 1.74 20.44
N THR A 245 0.92 2.68 21.26
CA THR A 245 1.49 2.93 22.59
C THR A 245 1.28 1.72 23.50
N GLU A 246 2.13 1.54 24.49
CA GLU A 246 2.03 0.42 25.46
C GLU A 246 0.67 0.42 26.19
N GLU A 247 0.09 1.60 26.44
CA GLU A 247 -1.23 1.75 27.06
C GLU A 247 -2.34 1.04 26.27
N LEU A 248 -2.28 1.07 24.95
CA LEU A 248 -3.31 0.50 24.06
C LEU A 248 -3.09 -0.97 23.72
N LYS A 249 -1.95 -1.53 24.06
CA LYS A 249 -1.52 -2.90 23.76
C LYS A 249 -2.63 -3.94 23.99
N LYS A 250 -3.19 -3.98 25.18
CA LYS A 250 -4.21 -4.98 25.54
C LYS A 250 -5.48 -4.83 24.71
N LYS A 251 -5.90 -3.60 24.42
CA LYS A 251 -7.09 -3.31 23.60
C LYS A 251 -6.85 -3.76 22.16
N ILE A 252 -5.70 -3.43 21.58
CA ILE A 252 -5.34 -3.81 20.21
C ILE A 252 -5.20 -5.33 20.09
N ASP A 253 -4.46 -5.98 20.99
CA ASP A 253 -4.28 -7.44 20.94
C ASP A 253 -5.62 -8.16 21.06
N SER A 254 -6.52 -7.74 21.98
CA SER A 254 -7.85 -8.33 22.13
C SER A 254 -8.75 -8.08 20.93
N ALA A 255 -8.62 -6.95 20.26
CA ALA A 255 -9.39 -6.62 19.07
C ALA A 255 -8.94 -7.45 17.84
N VAL A 256 -7.67 -7.82 17.76
CA VAL A 256 -7.18 -8.76 16.74
C VAL A 256 -7.60 -10.17 17.10
N PHE A 257 -7.19 -10.69 18.24
CA PHE A 257 -7.56 -12.02 18.74
C PHE A 257 -7.98 -11.91 20.22
N PRO A 258 -9.15 -12.45 20.59
CA PRO A 258 -10.06 -13.30 19.80
C PRO A 258 -11.19 -12.55 19.06
N CYS A 259 -11.22 -11.20 19.04
CA CYS A 259 -12.39 -10.47 18.56
C CYS A 259 -12.64 -10.64 17.05
N GLN A 260 -11.63 -10.44 16.20
CA GLN A 260 -11.83 -10.45 14.74
C GLN A 260 -11.22 -11.65 14.04
N GLN A 261 -10.15 -12.23 14.58
CA GLN A 261 -9.43 -13.35 13.99
C GLN A 261 -9.35 -14.52 14.97
N GLY A 262 -9.21 -15.73 14.41
CA GLY A 262 -8.80 -16.95 15.11
C GLY A 262 -7.32 -17.21 14.91
N GLY A 263 -6.97 -18.40 14.37
CA GLY A 263 -5.59 -18.80 14.13
C GLY A 263 -4.84 -17.85 13.18
N PRO A 264 -3.69 -17.33 13.59
CA PRO A 264 -2.87 -16.48 12.74
C PRO A 264 -2.22 -17.27 11.61
N LEU A 265 -1.91 -16.60 10.50
CA LEU A 265 -1.22 -17.19 9.34
C LEU A 265 0.29 -17.20 9.59
N MET A 266 0.81 -18.26 10.23
CA MET A 266 2.22 -18.29 10.68
C MET A 266 3.23 -18.23 9.56
N HIS A 267 2.93 -18.81 8.39
CA HIS A 267 3.74 -18.69 7.17
C HIS A 267 3.78 -17.25 6.64
N VAL A 268 2.70 -16.50 6.74
CA VAL A 268 2.67 -15.06 6.39
C VAL A 268 3.43 -14.23 7.42
N ILE A 269 3.34 -14.56 8.71
CA ILE A 269 4.12 -13.88 9.77
C ILE A 269 5.63 -14.11 9.56
N ALA A 270 6.04 -15.31 9.15
CA ALA A 270 7.43 -15.59 8.77
C ALA A 270 7.88 -14.69 7.60
N ALA A 271 7.05 -14.57 6.59
CA ALA A 271 7.31 -13.69 5.44
C ALA A 271 7.36 -12.21 5.86
N LYS A 272 6.53 -11.75 6.82
CA LYS A 272 6.63 -10.41 7.43
C LYS A 272 7.98 -10.22 8.14
N ALA A 273 8.38 -11.18 8.97
CA ALA A 273 9.67 -11.11 9.68
C ALA A 273 10.85 -10.99 8.70
N THR A 274 10.80 -11.72 7.58
CA THR A 274 11.79 -11.63 6.49
C THR A 274 11.74 -10.26 5.81
N ALA A 275 10.55 -9.75 5.48
CA ALA A 275 10.38 -8.45 4.85
C ALA A 275 10.87 -7.30 5.73
N PHE A 276 10.62 -7.32 7.04
CA PHE A 276 11.11 -6.30 7.98
C PHE A 276 12.64 -6.32 8.11
N LYS A 277 13.27 -7.51 8.01
CA LYS A 277 14.72 -7.60 7.94
C LYS A 277 15.28 -6.96 6.67
N VAL A 278 14.63 -7.17 5.53
CA VAL A 278 15.00 -6.51 4.26
C VAL A 278 14.83 -5.00 4.37
N ALA A 279 13.71 -4.53 4.95
CA ALA A 279 13.41 -3.11 5.12
C ALA A 279 14.42 -2.34 6.00
N ALA A 280 15.13 -3.02 6.88
CA ALA A 280 16.19 -2.44 7.70
C ALA A 280 17.54 -2.27 6.95
N SER A 281 17.67 -2.79 5.73
CA SER A 281 18.95 -2.77 4.98
C SER A 281 19.17 -1.45 4.22
N ASP A 282 20.45 -1.13 3.95
CA ASP A 282 20.81 0.04 3.14
C ASP A 282 20.35 -0.10 1.69
N ALA A 283 20.35 -1.32 1.14
CA ALA A 283 19.79 -1.59 -0.19
C ALA A 283 18.30 -1.25 -0.28
N PHE A 284 17.54 -1.46 0.80
CA PHE A 284 16.15 -1.04 0.86
C PHE A 284 16.01 0.49 0.89
N LYS A 285 16.84 1.18 1.66
CA LYS A 285 16.83 2.66 1.72
C LYS A 285 17.17 3.25 0.35
N ASP A 286 18.14 2.69 -0.36
CA ASP A 286 18.48 3.10 -1.72
C ASP A 286 17.30 2.88 -2.69
N ARG A 287 16.65 1.73 -2.61
CA ARG A 287 15.42 1.45 -3.38
C ARG A 287 14.33 2.49 -3.14
N GLN A 288 14.11 2.90 -1.88
CA GLN A 288 13.10 3.91 -1.56
C GLN A 288 13.49 5.30 -2.09
N LYS A 289 14.77 5.66 -2.10
CA LYS A 289 15.24 6.91 -2.75
C LYS A 289 14.89 6.91 -4.24
N ARG A 290 15.21 5.82 -4.95
CA ARG A 290 14.86 5.66 -6.37
C ARG A 290 13.35 5.65 -6.60
N THR A 291 12.57 5.15 -5.64
CA THR A 291 11.10 5.20 -5.68
C THR A 291 10.58 6.64 -5.69
N VAL A 292 11.07 7.49 -4.80
CA VAL A 292 10.67 8.92 -4.74
C VAL A 292 11.19 9.68 -5.94
N GLU A 293 12.46 9.50 -6.29
CA GLU A 293 13.09 10.11 -7.46
C GLU A 293 12.34 9.77 -8.76
N GLY A 294 11.98 8.50 -8.95
CA GLY A 294 11.21 8.06 -10.10
C GLY A 294 9.83 8.72 -10.19
N ALA A 295 9.14 8.89 -9.05
CA ALA A 295 7.87 9.61 -9.01
C ALA A 295 8.02 11.09 -9.37
N GLN A 296 9.11 11.73 -8.93
CA GLN A 296 9.43 13.12 -9.27
C GLN A 296 9.80 13.28 -10.75
N ILE A 297 10.58 12.35 -11.31
CA ILE A 297 10.92 12.33 -12.75
C ILE A 297 9.62 12.22 -13.57
N LEU A 298 8.73 11.30 -13.22
CA LEU A 298 7.44 11.14 -13.89
C LEU A 298 6.60 12.42 -13.79
N ALA A 299 6.46 13.00 -12.59
CA ALA A 299 5.73 14.23 -12.38
C ALA A 299 6.29 15.38 -13.24
N ASN A 300 7.61 15.55 -13.27
CA ASN A 300 8.29 16.59 -14.04
C ASN A 300 8.07 16.42 -15.55
N ARG A 301 8.08 15.19 -16.09
CA ARG A 301 7.80 14.94 -17.51
C ARG A 301 6.36 15.28 -17.86
N LEU A 302 5.41 14.90 -17.01
CA LEU A 302 3.98 15.19 -17.22
C LEU A 302 3.63 16.68 -17.03
N LEU A 303 4.47 17.46 -16.41
CA LEU A 303 4.34 18.91 -16.27
C LEU A 303 4.98 19.70 -17.44
N GLN A 304 5.56 19.06 -18.44
CA GLN A 304 6.11 19.74 -19.60
C GLN A 304 4.99 20.31 -20.50
N GLN A 305 5.34 21.33 -21.29
CA GLN A 305 4.36 22.12 -22.01
C GLN A 305 3.58 21.30 -23.03
N ASP A 306 4.22 20.38 -23.75
CA ASP A 306 3.58 19.48 -24.73
C ASP A 306 2.45 18.65 -24.12
N VAL A 307 2.67 18.14 -22.90
CA VAL A 307 1.68 17.32 -22.17
C VAL A 307 0.57 18.20 -21.57
N LYS A 308 0.91 19.39 -21.08
CA LYS A 308 -0.07 20.38 -20.60
C LYS A 308 -0.97 20.86 -21.74
N ASP A 309 -0.43 21.09 -22.93
CA ASP A 309 -1.19 21.52 -24.10
C ASP A 309 -2.19 20.41 -24.57
N ALA A 310 -1.87 19.14 -24.29
CA ALA A 310 -2.81 18.04 -24.48
C ALA A 310 -3.93 17.96 -23.41
N GLY A 311 -3.91 18.83 -22.40
CA GLY A 311 -4.93 18.92 -21.36
C GLY A 311 -4.65 18.06 -20.10
N VAL A 312 -3.43 17.59 -19.93
CA VAL A 312 -2.98 16.84 -18.75
C VAL A 312 -2.54 17.80 -17.66
N SER A 313 -2.93 17.52 -16.42
CA SER A 313 -2.39 18.18 -15.24
C SER A 313 -2.09 17.16 -14.13
N ILE A 314 -1.46 17.62 -13.05
CA ILE A 314 -1.12 16.76 -11.91
C ILE A 314 -1.75 17.36 -10.65
N ALA A 315 -2.49 16.54 -9.91
CA ALA A 315 -3.07 16.94 -8.64
C ALA A 315 -1.96 17.44 -7.70
N SER A 316 -2.23 18.54 -7.00
CA SER A 316 -1.28 19.25 -6.12
C SER A 316 0.01 19.76 -6.78
N GLY A 317 0.11 19.77 -8.12
CA GLY A 317 1.24 20.29 -8.86
C GLY A 317 2.57 19.50 -8.71
N GLY A 318 2.51 18.23 -8.26
CA GLY A 318 3.71 17.39 -8.12
C GLY A 318 3.53 16.28 -7.07
N THR A 319 4.66 15.70 -6.62
CA THR A 319 4.64 14.63 -5.61
C THR A 319 5.84 14.72 -4.65
N ASP A 320 5.57 14.35 -3.39
CA ASP A 320 6.59 14.19 -2.33
C ASP A 320 6.76 12.70 -1.96
N VAL A 321 6.04 11.78 -2.62
CA VAL A 321 5.91 10.37 -2.26
C VAL A 321 6.13 9.44 -3.47
N HIS A 322 5.68 8.21 -3.41
CA HIS A 322 5.89 7.16 -4.40
C HIS A 322 4.86 7.12 -5.53
N LEU A 323 3.95 8.07 -5.62
CA LEU A 323 2.89 8.09 -6.63
C LEU A 323 2.66 9.49 -7.19
N VAL A 324 2.10 9.52 -8.39
CA VAL A 324 1.58 10.71 -9.06
C VAL A 324 0.09 10.49 -9.32
N LEU A 325 -0.71 11.51 -9.03
CA LEU A 325 -2.13 11.54 -9.39
C LEU A 325 -2.30 12.45 -10.62
N VAL A 326 -2.50 11.84 -11.76
CA VAL A 326 -2.69 12.52 -13.05
C VAL A 326 -4.15 12.94 -13.19
N ASP A 327 -4.39 14.17 -13.61
CA ASP A 327 -5.72 14.74 -13.84
C ASP A 327 -5.95 14.95 -15.35
N LEU A 328 -6.95 14.26 -15.85
CA LEU A 328 -7.37 14.23 -17.26
C LEU A 328 -8.73 14.91 -17.48
N ARG A 329 -9.19 15.78 -16.56
CA ARG A 329 -10.50 16.44 -16.74
C ARG A 329 -10.60 17.28 -18.03
N ASN A 330 -9.48 17.87 -18.45
CA ASN A 330 -9.36 18.69 -19.64
C ASN A 330 -8.74 17.93 -20.84
N HIS A 331 -8.43 16.65 -20.68
CA HIS A 331 -7.85 15.80 -21.71
C HIS A 331 -8.95 15.15 -22.59
N ALA A 332 -8.59 14.77 -23.83
CA ALA A 332 -9.51 14.07 -24.72
C ALA A 332 -9.90 12.68 -24.19
N LEU A 333 -8.97 11.97 -23.53
CA LEU A 333 -9.23 10.66 -22.91
C LEU A 333 -9.75 10.85 -21.47
N ASN A 334 -10.63 9.95 -21.05
CA ASN A 334 -10.96 9.77 -19.63
C ASN A 334 -9.99 8.78 -18.96
N GLY A 335 -10.18 8.56 -17.63
CA GLY A 335 -9.30 7.69 -16.86
C GLY A 335 -9.27 6.23 -17.37
N LYS A 336 -10.45 5.70 -17.76
CA LYS A 336 -10.52 4.33 -18.27
C LYS A 336 -9.84 4.18 -19.63
N GLU A 337 -10.07 5.09 -20.55
CA GLU A 337 -9.46 5.06 -21.89
C GLU A 337 -7.92 5.18 -21.80
N ALA A 338 -7.42 6.06 -20.93
CA ALA A 338 -6.00 6.21 -20.70
C ALA A 338 -5.37 4.97 -20.01
N GLU A 339 -6.07 4.35 -19.06
CA GLU A 339 -5.69 3.07 -18.43
C GLU A 339 -5.56 1.96 -19.50
N ASP A 340 -6.56 1.83 -20.39
CA ASP A 340 -6.59 0.82 -21.45
C ASP A 340 -5.41 1.02 -22.44
N LEU A 341 -5.15 2.25 -22.90
CA LEU A 341 -4.03 2.54 -23.81
C LEU A 341 -2.65 2.26 -23.17
N LEU A 342 -2.47 2.61 -21.89
CA LEU A 342 -1.25 2.28 -21.16
C LEU A 342 -1.08 0.77 -21.00
N HIS A 343 -2.17 0.04 -20.76
CA HIS A 343 -2.16 -1.41 -20.71
C HIS A 343 -1.72 -2.02 -22.05
N ASP A 344 -2.26 -1.53 -23.16
CA ASP A 344 -1.87 -1.96 -24.51
C ASP A 344 -0.40 -1.67 -24.81
N ALA A 345 0.14 -0.56 -24.29
CA ALA A 345 1.57 -0.25 -24.34
C ALA A 345 2.42 -1.10 -23.37
N GLY A 346 1.80 -1.93 -22.51
CA GLY A 346 2.49 -2.81 -21.57
C GLY A 346 2.80 -2.17 -20.20
N ILE A 347 2.10 -1.11 -19.85
CA ILE A 347 2.23 -0.43 -18.55
C ILE A 347 0.94 -0.60 -17.75
N THR A 348 1.04 -1.21 -16.59
CA THR A 348 -0.11 -1.46 -15.70
C THR A 348 -0.25 -0.32 -14.70
N VAL A 349 -1.34 0.43 -14.79
CA VAL A 349 -1.74 1.51 -13.88
C VAL A 349 -3.19 1.31 -13.45
N ASN A 350 -3.73 2.17 -12.59
CA ASN A 350 -5.17 2.19 -12.36
C ASN A 350 -5.77 3.58 -12.60
N ARG A 351 -6.97 3.61 -13.18
CA ARG A 351 -7.79 4.82 -13.18
C ARG A 351 -8.15 5.20 -11.76
N ASN A 352 -8.23 6.50 -11.51
CA ASN A 352 -8.49 7.05 -10.17
C ASN A 352 -9.30 8.33 -10.27
N ALA A 353 -10.26 8.50 -9.35
CA ALA A 353 -10.93 9.78 -9.24
C ALA A 353 -9.94 10.88 -8.85
N VAL A 354 -10.14 12.07 -9.39
CA VAL A 354 -9.46 13.29 -8.95
C VAL A 354 -10.39 14.09 -8.04
N PRO A 355 -9.88 15.01 -7.20
CA PRO A 355 -10.74 15.85 -6.39
C PRO A 355 -11.79 16.58 -7.24
N ASN A 356 -13.08 16.49 -6.83
CA ASN A 356 -14.22 17.03 -7.56
C ASN A 356 -14.40 16.44 -8.98
N ASP A 357 -14.14 15.15 -9.13
CA ASP A 357 -14.23 14.44 -10.39
C ASP A 357 -15.67 14.49 -10.96
N PRO A 358 -15.87 15.00 -12.20
CA PRO A 358 -17.20 15.06 -12.81
C PRO A 358 -17.69 13.72 -13.35
N ARG A 359 -16.80 12.71 -13.49
CA ARG A 359 -17.12 11.40 -14.07
C ARG A 359 -17.44 10.36 -13.01
N PRO A 360 -18.25 9.34 -13.32
CA PRO A 360 -18.59 8.29 -12.37
C PRO A 360 -17.37 7.42 -12.01
N PRO A 361 -17.38 6.74 -10.85
CA PRO A 361 -16.22 5.98 -10.33
C PRO A 361 -15.67 4.87 -11.26
N MET A 362 -16.50 4.33 -12.16
CA MET A 362 -16.07 3.30 -13.12
C MET A 362 -15.34 3.86 -14.34
N VAL A 363 -15.38 5.17 -14.57
CA VAL A 363 -14.74 5.87 -15.68
C VAL A 363 -13.59 6.72 -15.17
N THR A 364 -13.86 7.62 -14.22
CA THR A 364 -12.95 8.59 -13.60
C THR A 364 -12.31 9.58 -14.58
N SER A 365 -11.68 10.61 -14.04
CA SER A 365 -10.96 11.61 -14.81
C SER A 365 -9.46 11.60 -14.52
N GLY A 366 -8.92 10.55 -13.94
CA GLY A 366 -7.50 10.50 -13.61
C GLY A 366 -6.89 9.12 -13.63
N LEU A 367 -5.56 9.13 -13.41
CA LEU A 367 -4.74 7.93 -13.24
C LEU A 367 -3.93 8.07 -11.96
N ARG A 368 -3.80 6.99 -11.20
CA ARG A 368 -2.82 6.87 -10.13
C ARG A 368 -1.67 6.01 -10.62
N ILE A 369 -0.48 6.58 -10.65
CA ILE A 369 0.74 5.94 -11.18
C ILE A 369 1.79 5.90 -10.07
N GLY A 370 2.29 4.72 -9.73
CA GLY A 370 3.28 4.51 -8.68
C GLY A 370 4.58 3.93 -9.19
N THR A 371 5.64 4.11 -8.44
CA THR A 371 7.01 3.75 -8.81
C THR A 371 7.67 2.64 -7.98
N PRO A 372 7.06 2.09 -6.89
CA PRO A 372 7.73 1.13 -6.02
C PRO A 372 8.17 -0.15 -6.72
N ALA A 373 7.32 -0.72 -7.57
CA ALA A 373 7.61 -1.97 -8.27
C ALA A 373 8.78 -1.82 -9.25
N LEU A 374 8.85 -0.71 -10.00
CA LEU A 374 9.97 -0.45 -10.90
C LEU A 374 11.28 -0.20 -10.13
N ALA A 375 11.24 0.54 -9.02
CA ALA A 375 12.40 0.72 -8.16
C ALA A 375 12.91 -0.62 -7.60
N THR A 376 11.99 -1.52 -7.22
CA THR A 376 12.33 -2.89 -6.78
C THR A 376 12.93 -3.71 -7.91
N ARG A 377 12.45 -3.53 -9.13
CA ARG A 377 12.96 -4.16 -10.36
C ARG A 377 14.35 -3.65 -10.75
N GLY A 378 14.84 -2.57 -10.13
CA GLY A 378 16.18 -2.04 -10.34
C GLY A 378 16.26 -0.79 -11.22
N PHE A 379 15.13 -0.19 -11.57
CA PHE A 379 15.12 1.07 -12.34
C PHE A 379 15.91 2.16 -11.63
N ASP A 380 16.72 2.83 -12.40
CA ASP A 380 17.48 4.05 -12.06
C ASP A 380 16.83 5.29 -12.71
N ALA A 381 17.47 6.45 -12.59
CA ALA A 381 16.96 7.70 -13.15
C ALA A 381 16.80 7.65 -14.68
N GLU A 382 17.66 6.93 -15.41
CA GLU A 382 17.55 6.74 -16.86
C GLU A 382 16.30 5.92 -17.21
N GLY A 383 16.10 4.79 -16.52
CA GLY A 383 14.92 3.94 -16.71
C GLY A 383 13.61 4.67 -16.38
N PHE A 384 13.61 5.45 -15.28
CA PHE A 384 12.43 6.26 -14.92
C PHE A 384 12.18 7.40 -15.91
N THR A 385 13.23 7.99 -16.51
CA THR A 385 13.07 9.02 -17.56
C THR A 385 12.42 8.41 -18.81
N GLU A 386 12.89 7.24 -19.23
CA GLU A 386 12.35 6.54 -20.40
C GLU A 386 10.89 6.14 -20.19
N VAL A 387 10.53 5.54 -19.04
CA VAL A 387 9.13 5.17 -18.79
C VAL A 387 8.22 6.40 -18.65
N ALA A 388 8.72 7.49 -18.07
CA ALA A 388 7.98 8.74 -17.98
C ALA A 388 7.69 9.33 -19.36
N ASP A 389 8.63 9.24 -20.29
CA ASP A 389 8.43 9.69 -21.67
C ASP A 389 7.46 8.78 -22.44
N ILE A 390 7.51 7.46 -22.23
CA ILE A 390 6.52 6.53 -22.80
C ILE A 390 5.11 6.89 -22.31
N ILE A 391 4.91 7.09 -21.01
CA ILE A 391 3.60 7.46 -20.43
C ILE A 391 3.12 8.79 -21.00
N ALA A 392 3.99 9.80 -21.08
CA ALA A 392 3.67 11.09 -21.70
C ALA A 392 3.25 10.91 -23.15
N SER A 393 3.99 10.10 -23.92
CA SER A 393 3.72 9.85 -25.34
C SER A 393 2.36 9.15 -25.57
N VAL A 394 1.94 8.25 -24.66
CA VAL A 394 0.57 7.65 -24.72
C VAL A 394 -0.51 8.70 -24.54
N LEU A 395 -0.25 9.74 -23.76
CA LEU A 395 -1.20 10.82 -23.48
C LEU A 395 -1.14 11.95 -24.53
N LEU A 396 -0.20 11.93 -25.48
CA LEU A 396 -0.16 12.88 -26.59
C LEU A 396 -1.10 12.43 -27.73
N PRO A 397 -1.53 13.36 -28.63
CA PRO A 397 -2.38 13.01 -29.76
C PRO A 397 -1.75 11.98 -30.71
N ASN A 398 -2.55 10.98 -31.13
CA ASN A 398 -2.16 9.94 -32.10
C ASN A 398 -0.93 9.10 -31.69
N PRO A 399 -0.90 8.48 -30.49
CA PRO A 399 0.23 7.69 -30.05
C PRO A 399 0.43 6.43 -30.90
N ASP A 400 1.66 6.12 -31.26
CA ASP A 400 2.03 4.83 -31.85
C ASP A 400 2.23 3.79 -30.75
N ILE A 401 1.15 3.13 -30.35
CA ILE A 401 1.15 2.16 -29.24
C ILE A 401 2.10 0.99 -29.53
N ALA A 402 2.24 0.54 -30.78
CA ALA A 402 3.15 -0.57 -31.11
C ALA A 402 4.62 -0.18 -30.90
N ALA A 403 5.01 1.04 -31.32
CA ALA A 403 6.36 1.55 -31.07
C ALA A 403 6.62 1.76 -29.55
N LEU A 404 5.64 2.26 -28.80
CA LEU A 404 5.75 2.44 -27.36
C LEU A 404 5.84 1.10 -26.62
N ARG A 405 5.09 0.09 -27.07
CA ARG A 405 5.18 -1.28 -26.56
C ARG A 405 6.59 -1.87 -26.74
N ALA A 406 7.19 -1.68 -27.91
CA ALA A 406 8.57 -2.15 -28.14
C ALA A 406 9.59 -1.48 -27.19
N ARG A 407 9.39 -0.19 -26.85
CA ARG A 407 10.22 0.50 -25.83
C ARG A 407 10.03 -0.11 -24.44
N VAL A 408 8.80 -0.45 -24.05
CA VAL A 408 8.50 -1.15 -22.78
C VAL A 408 9.21 -2.51 -22.74
N GLU A 409 9.15 -3.28 -23.82
CA GLU A 409 9.83 -4.57 -23.93
C GLU A 409 11.36 -4.43 -23.77
N ALA A 410 11.95 -3.40 -24.35
CA ALA A 410 13.36 -3.08 -24.17
C ALA A 410 13.72 -2.75 -22.72
N LEU A 411 12.87 -1.98 -22.01
CA LEU A 411 13.03 -1.73 -20.58
C LEU A 411 12.91 -3.00 -19.75
N CYS A 412 11.93 -3.87 -20.07
CA CYS A 412 11.78 -5.17 -19.40
C CYS A 412 13.02 -6.05 -19.55
N ALA A 413 13.67 -6.02 -20.72
CA ALA A 413 14.93 -6.74 -20.97
C ALA A 413 16.14 -6.10 -20.25
N LYS A 414 16.21 -4.76 -20.18
CA LYS A 414 17.27 -4.03 -19.48
C LYS A 414 17.21 -4.21 -17.96
N TYR A 415 15.99 -4.28 -17.39
CA TYR A 415 15.75 -4.45 -15.95
C TYR A 415 14.96 -5.75 -15.71
N PRO A 416 15.61 -6.93 -15.85
CA PRO A 416 14.91 -8.20 -15.76
C PRO A 416 14.45 -8.51 -14.33
N LEU A 417 13.23 -9.06 -14.21
CA LEU A 417 12.64 -9.48 -12.94
C LEU A 417 12.74 -11.01 -12.78
N TYR A 418 13.09 -11.48 -11.57
CA TYR A 418 13.08 -12.90 -11.19
C TYR A 418 13.88 -13.79 -12.16
N GLN A 419 15.10 -13.38 -12.50
CA GLN A 419 16.02 -14.23 -13.31
C GLN A 419 16.24 -15.59 -12.63
N GLY A 420 16.18 -16.67 -13.41
CA GLY A 420 16.35 -18.04 -12.89
C GLY A 420 15.16 -18.55 -12.06
N SER A 421 14.02 -17.83 -12.09
CA SER A 421 12.82 -18.24 -11.33
C SER A 421 12.10 -19.45 -11.90
N GLU A 422 12.42 -19.88 -13.09
CA GLU A 422 11.93 -21.14 -13.68
C GLU A 422 12.31 -22.38 -12.88
N ASN A 423 13.22 -22.22 -11.92
CA ASN A 423 13.70 -23.28 -11.03
C ASN A 423 13.31 -23.06 -9.55
N TRP A 424 12.39 -22.16 -9.27
CA TRP A 424 11.98 -21.83 -7.89
C TRP A 424 10.82 -22.71 -7.42
#